data_957edd186f2ddee7ce240ec84ad4a004
#
_entry.id   957edd186f2ddee7ce240ec84ad4a004
#
_cell.length_a   1.000
_cell.length_b   1.000
_cell.length_c   1.000
_cell.angle_alpha   90.00
_cell.angle_beta   90.00
_cell.angle_gamma   90.00
#
_symmetry.space_group_name_H-M   'P 1'
#
loop_
_entity.id
_entity.type
_entity.pdbx_description
1 polymer ?
#
loop_
_entity_poly.entity_id
_entity_poly.type
_entity_poly.pdbx_seq_one_letter_code
_entity_poly.pdbx_strand_id
1 'polypeptide(L)'
;MEPEKLYIFNGKKFIDHIKPANFVKRLNTELNINENSDEGFAVLYENLINNHRSRKKDFDKIFFEELFYGRLTHTYIHKIATKTLHPKELFLKRVEKIIDGFKANVTNELHSFMTTRGFYIMDLLHVTRTDASFMAGFDYTEKEGLIETVRFLIGRNVMRKRVHKNKPNETVPEYLLAGVEIDFNKQSILVLHKHTTNVQDEADNEKMNTPSILYNFIMEKVINPLGIEIEFSQEKDQEGMSTFCKFLFNKLIDDVRTDLYEKSRAEINRFSTNAISLLNDCKNPVTESQQKELEAKVSALLLGIYIMNSINEKEMSLKAKSIGLQGYPTRISYKNSRANKSSTGNTRADKSIANADTLYSLLTDFESTKYLESWSMSWFTEPNKGSNIDTIQTTIEAKKKYFKVIFGAKRHLNKEIIHNVIDNLNSYRVY
;
A
#
# COMPACT_ATOMS: atom_id res chain seq x y z
N MET A 1 -6.22 34.41 -40.23
CA MET A 1 -5.73 33.50 -39.16
C MET A 1 -6.53 33.81 -37.92
N GLU A 2 -7.41 32.92 -37.49
CA GLU A 2 -8.02 33.05 -36.16
C GLU A 2 -6.91 33.05 -35.10
N PRO A 3 -6.97 33.92 -34.08
CA PRO A 3 -5.99 33.91 -32.99
C PRO A 3 -6.02 32.52 -32.35
N GLU A 4 -4.87 31.85 -32.30
CA GLU A 4 -4.75 30.57 -31.61
C GLU A 4 -5.21 30.73 -30.18
N LYS A 5 -6.31 30.03 -29.81
CA LYS A 5 -6.87 30.09 -28.49
C LYS A 5 -5.85 29.51 -27.50
N LEU A 6 -5.32 30.34 -26.61
CA LEU A 6 -4.43 29.93 -25.54
C LEU A 6 -5.14 28.88 -24.65
N TYR A 7 -4.42 27.82 -24.35
CA TYR A 7 -4.89 26.79 -23.44
C TYR A 7 -4.85 27.32 -21.99
N ILE A 8 -5.92 27.10 -21.25
CA ILE A 8 -6.04 27.44 -19.82
C ILE A 8 -6.34 26.17 -19.05
N PHE A 9 -5.58 25.93 -17.95
CA PHE A 9 -5.72 24.77 -17.12
C PHE A 9 -6.87 24.92 -16.12
N ASN A 10 -7.84 24.02 -16.19
CA ASN A 10 -9.02 24.03 -15.30
C ASN A 10 -9.01 22.96 -14.22
N GLY A 11 -8.01 22.09 -14.20
CA GLY A 11 -7.89 20.95 -13.28
C GLY A 11 -7.39 21.29 -11.87
N LYS A 12 -7.63 22.49 -11.36
CA LYS A 12 -7.08 23.00 -10.08
C LYS A 12 -7.29 22.07 -8.90
N LYS A 13 -8.45 21.34 -8.83
CA LYS A 13 -8.75 20.41 -7.73
C LYS A 13 -7.87 19.14 -7.73
N PHE A 14 -7.18 18.85 -8.82
CA PHE A 14 -6.22 17.74 -8.90
C PHE A 14 -4.83 18.10 -8.39
N ILE A 15 -4.49 19.40 -8.32
CA ILE A 15 -3.13 19.85 -7.96
C ILE A 15 -2.72 19.37 -6.56
N ASP A 16 -3.67 19.33 -5.61
CA ASP A 16 -3.41 18.87 -4.24
C ASP A 16 -3.05 17.37 -4.17
N HIS A 17 -3.22 16.64 -5.26
CA HIS A 17 -2.95 15.20 -5.35
C HIS A 17 -1.63 14.87 -6.03
N ILE A 18 -0.89 15.83 -6.54
CA ILE A 18 0.41 15.64 -7.20
C ILE A 18 1.53 16.36 -6.47
N LYS A 19 2.76 16.02 -6.83
CA LYS A 19 3.97 16.77 -6.48
C LYS A 19 4.58 17.33 -7.76
N PRO A 20 4.51 18.66 -8.02
CA PRO A 20 5.01 19.26 -9.26
C PRO A 20 6.43 18.83 -9.62
N ALA A 21 7.34 18.75 -8.64
CA ALA A 21 8.71 18.33 -8.87
C ALA A 21 8.85 16.90 -9.43
N ASN A 22 7.94 15.97 -9.05
CA ASN A 22 7.96 14.61 -9.62
C ASN A 22 7.47 14.63 -11.07
N PHE A 23 6.43 15.40 -11.36
CA PHE A 23 5.92 15.58 -12.71
C PHE A 23 7.01 16.15 -13.63
N VAL A 24 7.70 17.23 -13.21
CA VAL A 24 8.84 17.82 -13.95
C VAL A 24 9.96 16.80 -14.17
N LYS A 25 10.33 16.05 -13.14
CA LYS A 25 11.34 14.99 -13.27
C LYS A 25 10.97 13.98 -14.34
N ARG A 26 9.69 13.57 -14.40
CA ARG A 26 9.19 12.61 -15.40
C ARG A 26 9.14 13.22 -16.81
N LEU A 27 8.75 14.49 -16.95
CA LEU A 27 8.85 15.20 -18.23
C LEU A 27 10.26 15.15 -18.80
N ASN A 28 11.27 15.38 -17.95
CA ASN A 28 12.66 15.32 -18.35
C ASN A 28 13.08 13.89 -18.71
N THR A 29 12.82 12.91 -17.84
CA THR A 29 13.31 11.53 -18.02
C THR A 29 12.57 10.75 -19.11
N GLU A 30 11.27 10.98 -19.30
CA GLU A 30 10.45 10.21 -20.24
C GLU A 30 10.28 10.92 -21.58
N LEU A 31 10.29 12.25 -21.58
CA LEU A 31 9.97 13.04 -22.77
C LEU A 31 11.10 13.97 -23.22
N ASN A 32 12.21 14.06 -22.48
CA ASN A 32 13.33 14.99 -22.70
C ASN A 32 12.89 16.47 -22.75
N ILE A 33 11.91 16.85 -21.92
CA ILE A 33 11.42 18.23 -21.80
C ILE A 33 11.89 18.80 -20.48
N ASN A 34 12.69 19.88 -20.55
CA ASN A 34 13.21 20.61 -19.39
C ASN A 34 12.33 21.85 -19.19
N GLU A 35 11.42 21.76 -18.24
CA GLU A 35 10.57 22.88 -17.82
C GLU A 35 10.75 23.14 -16.32
N ASN A 36 10.35 24.32 -15.87
CA ASN A 36 10.45 24.73 -14.49
C ASN A 36 9.05 24.92 -13.89
N SER A 37 8.89 24.56 -12.62
CA SER A 37 7.62 24.67 -11.88
C SER A 37 7.58 25.85 -10.91
N ASP A 38 8.48 26.83 -11.01
CA ASP A 38 8.61 27.94 -10.07
C ASP A 38 7.34 28.80 -10.00
N GLU A 39 6.62 28.95 -11.10
CA GLU A 39 5.37 29.70 -11.18
C GLU A 39 4.13 28.87 -10.79
N GLY A 40 4.34 27.61 -10.40
CA GLY A 40 3.28 26.70 -10.00
C GLY A 40 2.82 25.75 -11.10
N PHE A 41 2.15 24.66 -10.70
CA PHE A 41 1.78 23.57 -11.61
C PHE A 41 0.81 23.99 -12.73
N ALA A 42 -0.14 24.87 -12.44
CA ALA A 42 -1.12 25.31 -13.45
C ALA A 42 -0.44 26.02 -14.61
N VAL A 43 0.45 26.97 -14.31
CA VAL A 43 1.22 27.73 -15.31
C VAL A 43 2.16 26.81 -16.08
N LEU A 44 2.86 25.92 -15.38
CA LEU A 44 3.70 24.89 -16.02
C LEU A 44 2.89 24.10 -17.05
N TYR A 45 1.72 23.59 -16.66
CA TYR A 45 0.91 22.74 -17.52
C TYR A 45 0.34 23.52 -18.72
N GLU A 46 -0.08 24.77 -18.52
CA GLU A 46 -0.49 25.68 -19.60
C GLU A 46 0.63 25.92 -20.63
N ASN A 47 1.82 26.22 -20.15
CA ASN A 47 3.00 26.43 -20.99
C ASN A 47 3.36 25.17 -21.80
N LEU A 48 3.34 23.99 -21.15
CA LEU A 48 3.58 22.71 -21.83
C LEU A 48 2.60 22.49 -22.98
N ILE A 49 1.30 22.69 -22.75
CA ILE A 49 0.29 22.49 -23.79
C ILE A 49 0.40 23.52 -24.90
N ASN A 50 0.63 24.80 -24.56
CA ASN A 50 0.77 25.85 -25.55
C ASN A 50 2.01 25.66 -26.43
N ASN A 51 3.13 25.22 -25.85
CA ASN A 51 4.39 25.01 -26.56
C ASN A 51 4.46 23.65 -27.30
N HIS A 52 3.73 22.63 -26.82
CA HIS A 52 3.83 21.25 -27.32
C HIS A 52 2.46 20.58 -27.48
N ARG A 53 1.52 21.21 -28.17
CA ARG A 53 0.12 20.73 -28.34
C ARG A 53 -0.02 19.28 -28.80
N SER A 54 0.83 18.85 -29.73
CA SER A 54 0.81 17.47 -30.25
C SER A 54 1.12 16.41 -29.20
N ARG A 55 1.76 16.78 -28.09
CA ARG A 55 2.17 15.91 -26.99
C ARG A 55 1.24 15.96 -25.78
N LYS A 56 0.09 16.64 -25.88
CA LYS A 56 -0.87 16.76 -24.78
C LYS A 56 -1.22 15.39 -24.15
N LYS A 57 -1.42 14.37 -24.98
CA LYS A 57 -1.75 13.03 -24.50
C LYS A 57 -0.65 12.41 -23.63
N ASP A 58 0.62 12.70 -23.91
CA ASP A 58 1.75 12.23 -23.12
C ASP A 58 1.78 12.93 -21.75
N PHE A 59 1.52 14.24 -21.73
CA PHE A 59 1.44 15.02 -20.51
C PHE A 59 0.27 14.59 -19.63
N ASP A 60 -0.92 14.41 -20.23
CA ASP A 60 -2.10 13.91 -19.55
C ASP A 60 -1.85 12.52 -18.93
N LYS A 61 -1.12 11.64 -19.63
CA LYS A 61 -0.76 10.32 -19.13
C LYS A 61 0.17 10.40 -17.93
N ILE A 62 1.23 11.22 -17.97
CA ILE A 62 2.12 11.43 -16.82
C ILE A 62 1.33 12.00 -15.66
N PHE A 63 0.45 12.98 -15.89
CA PHE A 63 -0.39 13.57 -14.86
C PHE A 63 -1.34 12.54 -14.25
N PHE A 64 -2.01 11.75 -15.06
CA PHE A 64 -2.85 10.64 -14.61
C PHE A 64 -2.07 9.67 -13.71
N GLU A 65 -0.86 9.28 -14.07
CA GLU A 65 -0.05 8.36 -13.29
C GLU A 65 0.44 8.98 -11.97
N GLU A 66 0.75 10.27 -11.95
CA GLU A 66 1.06 11.00 -10.70
C GLU A 66 -0.15 11.05 -9.76
N LEU A 67 -1.36 11.23 -10.27
CA LEU A 67 -2.59 11.16 -9.48
C LEU A 67 -2.84 9.73 -8.97
N PHE A 68 -2.62 8.75 -9.84
CA PHE A 68 -2.94 7.35 -9.62
C PHE A 68 -2.04 6.72 -8.55
N TYR A 69 -0.73 7.00 -8.59
CA TYR A 69 0.24 6.37 -7.69
C TYR A 69 0.78 7.30 -6.60
N GLY A 70 0.70 8.61 -6.78
CA GLY A 70 1.42 9.58 -5.93
C GLY A 70 0.94 9.69 -4.49
N ARG A 71 -0.38 9.70 -4.27
CA ARG A 71 -0.98 9.92 -2.94
C ARG A 71 -2.10 8.97 -2.56
N LEU A 72 -2.36 7.94 -3.32
CA LEU A 72 -3.34 6.92 -2.98
C LEU A 72 -2.69 5.89 -2.05
N THR A 73 -2.74 6.16 -0.75
CA THR A 73 -1.95 5.45 0.27
C THR A 73 -2.60 4.18 0.79
N HIS A 74 -3.88 3.95 0.54
CA HIS A 74 -4.60 2.74 0.91
C HIS A 74 -4.77 1.86 -0.32
N THR A 75 -4.22 0.66 -0.31
CA THR A 75 -4.30 -0.27 -1.43
C THR A 75 -4.94 -1.58 -0.97
N TYR A 76 -6.13 -1.89 -1.49
CA TYR A 76 -6.71 -3.22 -1.39
C TYR A 76 -6.20 -4.08 -2.53
N ILE A 77 -5.87 -5.33 -2.22
CA ILE A 77 -5.24 -6.23 -3.17
C ILE A 77 -6.08 -7.50 -3.26
N HIS A 78 -6.56 -7.79 -4.49
CA HIS A 78 -7.28 -9.01 -4.78
C HIS A 78 -6.53 -9.87 -5.77
N LYS A 79 -6.71 -11.17 -5.66
CA LYS A 79 -6.23 -12.15 -6.63
C LYS A 79 -7.36 -12.52 -7.58
N ILE A 80 -7.06 -12.59 -8.86
CA ILE A 80 -7.98 -13.07 -9.88
C ILE A 80 -7.98 -14.60 -9.84
N ALA A 81 -9.16 -15.20 -9.69
CA ALA A 81 -9.31 -16.64 -9.45
C ALA A 81 -8.85 -17.54 -10.61
N THR A 82 -8.97 -17.06 -11.84
CA THR A 82 -8.66 -17.87 -13.03
C THR A 82 -7.86 -17.08 -14.04
N LYS A 83 -6.96 -17.77 -14.76
CA LYS A 83 -6.30 -17.24 -15.97
C LYS A 83 -7.29 -17.19 -17.14
N THR A 84 -8.36 -16.45 -16.99
CA THR A 84 -9.32 -16.26 -18.07
C THR A 84 -8.73 -15.29 -19.08
N LEU A 85 -8.74 -15.67 -20.34
CA LEU A 85 -8.40 -14.76 -21.43
C LEU A 85 -9.49 -13.68 -21.53
N HIS A 86 -9.07 -12.43 -21.66
CA HIS A 86 -9.98 -11.29 -21.80
C HIS A 86 -9.87 -10.71 -23.23
N PRO A 87 -10.63 -11.25 -24.21
CA PRO A 87 -10.66 -10.70 -25.56
C PRO A 87 -11.07 -9.23 -25.51
N LYS A 88 -10.27 -8.38 -26.18
CA LYS A 88 -10.42 -6.91 -26.15
C LYS A 88 -11.86 -6.45 -26.41
N GLU A 89 -12.49 -6.95 -27.48
CA GLU A 89 -13.83 -6.50 -27.87
C GLU A 89 -14.89 -6.79 -26.81
N LEU A 90 -14.88 -7.99 -26.23
CA LEU A 90 -15.84 -8.37 -25.19
C LEU A 90 -15.59 -7.62 -23.89
N PHE A 91 -14.33 -7.42 -23.55
CA PHE A 91 -13.95 -6.68 -22.35
C PHE A 91 -14.34 -5.21 -22.48
N LEU A 92 -14.04 -4.56 -23.60
CA LEU A 92 -14.35 -3.15 -23.84
C LEU A 92 -15.86 -2.87 -23.90
N LYS A 93 -16.71 -3.82 -24.31
CA LYS A 93 -18.17 -3.69 -24.20
C LYS A 93 -18.62 -3.58 -22.72
N ARG A 94 -17.97 -4.27 -21.80
CA ARG A 94 -18.25 -4.14 -20.36
C ARG A 94 -17.74 -2.80 -19.84
N VAL A 95 -16.56 -2.37 -20.25
CA VAL A 95 -16.00 -1.06 -19.91
C VAL A 95 -16.90 0.08 -20.41
N GLU A 96 -17.47 -0.01 -21.61
CA GLU A 96 -18.39 0.97 -22.14
C GLU A 96 -19.58 1.22 -21.22
N LYS A 97 -20.21 0.15 -20.70
CA LYS A 97 -21.31 0.27 -19.74
C LYS A 97 -20.88 0.97 -18.44
N ILE A 98 -19.64 0.72 -17.99
CA ILE A 98 -19.11 1.41 -16.80
C ILE A 98 -18.93 2.90 -17.11
N ILE A 99 -18.29 3.25 -18.23
CA ILE A 99 -18.10 4.63 -18.67
C ILE A 99 -19.44 5.37 -18.76
N ASP A 100 -20.43 4.76 -19.40
CA ASP A 100 -21.77 5.37 -19.56
C ASP A 100 -22.46 5.65 -18.20
N GLY A 101 -22.25 4.78 -17.22
CA GLY A 101 -22.72 5.00 -15.85
C GLY A 101 -22.14 6.26 -15.18
N PHE A 102 -20.93 6.68 -15.56
CA PHE A 102 -20.31 7.89 -15.04
C PHE A 102 -20.58 9.16 -15.87
N LYS A 103 -20.99 9.03 -17.14
CA LYS A 103 -21.28 10.18 -18.02
C LYS A 103 -22.37 11.09 -17.45
N ALA A 104 -23.37 10.52 -16.77
CA ALA A 104 -24.49 11.29 -16.22
C ALA A 104 -24.08 12.39 -15.22
N ASN A 105 -22.87 12.31 -14.68
CA ASN A 105 -22.37 13.23 -13.64
C ASN A 105 -21.38 14.28 -14.18
N VAL A 106 -21.11 14.28 -15.47
CA VAL A 106 -20.21 15.25 -16.13
C VAL A 106 -20.97 16.00 -17.22
N THR A 107 -20.42 17.11 -17.70
CA THR A 107 -21.05 17.91 -18.74
C THR A 107 -21.06 17.14 -20.09
N ASN A 108 -22.09 17.38 -20.90
CA ASN A 108 -22.27 16.71 -22.20
C ASN A 108 -21.06 16.90 -23.14
N GLU A 109 -20.35 18.01 -23.03
CA GLU A 109 -19.15 18.32 -23.80
C GLU A 109 -18.04 17.29 -23.59
N LEU A 110 -17.96 16.70 -22.39
CA LEU A 110 -16.95 15.69 -22.05
C LEU A 110 -17.33 14.28 -22.51
N HIS A 111 -18.61 14.02 -22.83
CA HIS A 111 -19.08 12.68 -23.22
C HIS A 111 -18.35 12.15 -24.48
N SER A 112 -17.98 13.03 -25.42
CA SER A 112 -17.27 12.67 -26.62
C SER A 112 -15.84 12.21 -26.39
N PHE A 113 -15.21 12.66 -25.28
CA PHE A 113 -13.87 12.26 -24.89
C PHE A 113 -13.85 10.94 -24.11
N MET A 114 -14.94 10.60 -23.42
CA MET A 114 -15.09 9.39 -22.62
C MET A 114 -15.39 8.18 -23.49
N THR A 115 -14.33 7.59 -24.04
CA THR A 115 -14.43 6.47 -24.97
C THR A 115 -13.64 5.23 -24.51
N THR A 116 -13.99 4.08 -25.04
CA THR A 116 -13.26 2.81 -24.78
C THR A 116 -11.86 2.75 -25.41
N ARG A 117 -11.44 3.78 -26.16
CA ARG A 117 -10.07 3.89 -26.68
C ARG A 117 -9.05 4.40 -25.67
N GLY A 118 -9.52 4.73 -24.47
CA GLY A 118 -8.74 5.38 -23.43
C GLY A 118 -8.87 6.91 -23.47
N PHE A 119 -8.88 7.53 -22.30
CA PHE A 119 -8.97 8.98 -22.15
C PHE A 119 -8.43 9.45 -20.81
N TYR A 120 -8.03 10.73 -20.78
CA TYR A 120 -7.63 11.43 -19.58
C TYR A 120 -8.28 12.81 -19.56
N ILE A 121 -9.10 13.10 -18.53
CA ILE A 121 -9.86 14.36 -18.40
C ILE A 121 -9.37 15.10 -17.16
N MET A 122 -8.05 15.39 -17.11
CA MET A 122 -7.42 15.97 -15.92
C MET A 122 -7.64 17.48 -15.80
N ASP A 123 -7.88 18.16 -16.92
CA ASP A 123 -7.89 19.62 -17.03
C ASP A 123 -9.27 20.21 -17.29
N LEU A 124 -10.20 19.44 -17.85
CA LEU A 124 -11.50 19.93 -18.32
C LEU A 124 -12.67 19.47 -17.47
N LEU A 125 -12.40 18.89 -16.29
CA LEU A 125 -13.46 18.24 -15.53
C LEU A 125 -14.31 19.23 -14.75
N HIS A 126 -15.53 19.44 -15.22
CA HIS A 126 -16.60 20.12 -14.52
C HIS A 126 -17.59 19.10 -13.97
N VAL A 127 -17.54 18.85 -12.67
CA VAL A 127 -18.53 17.99 -11.99
C VAL A 127 -19.77 18.80 -11.70
N THR A 128 -20.92 18.31 -12.11
CA THR A 128 -22.19 19.05 -12.09
C THR A 128 -22.71 19.35 -10.70
N ARG A 129 -22.34 18.55 -9.70
CA ARG A 129 -22.82 18.70 -8.31
C ARG A 129 -21.84 18.10 -7.30
N THR A 130 -21.99 18.49 -6.05
CA THR A 130 -21.38 17.82 -4.90
C THR A 130 -21.90 16.38 -4.83
N ASP A 131 -21.10 15.47 -4.29
CA ASP A 131 -21.35 14.01 -4.22
C ASP A 131 -21.44 13.27 -5.56
N ALA A 132 -21.31 13.96 -6.68
CA ALA A 132 -21.23 13.31 -7.98
C ALA A 132 -19.93 12.54 -8.12
N SER A 133 -20.02 11.27 -8.50
CA SER A 133 -18.87 10.44 -8.89
C SER A 133 -18.64 10.55 -10.39
N PHE A 134 -17.39 10.62 -10.80
CA PHE A 134 -16.98 10.76 -12.19
C PHE A 134 -15.76 9.88 -12.51
N MET A 135 -15.56 9.57 -13.77
CA MET A 135 -14.36 8.90 -14.24
C MET A 135 -13.41 9.92 -14.85
N ALA A 136 -12.27 10.14 -14.18
CA ALA A 136 -11.27 11.10 -14.60
C ALA A 136 -10.31 10.54 -15.69
N GLY A 137 -10.17 9.22 -15.76
CA GLY A 137 -9.32 8.60 -16.75
C GLY A 137 -9.52 7.09 -16.84
N PHE A 138 -9.25 6.59 -18.01
CA PHE A 138 -9.25 5.17 -18.35
C PHE A 138 -8.17 4.89 -19.37
N ASP A 139 -7.36 3.86 -19.13
CA ASP A 139 -6.44 3.31 -20.12
C ASP A 139 -6.27 1.80 -19.97
N TYR A 140 -5.66 1.20 -20.97
CA TYR A 140 -5.34 -0.23 -20.98
C TYR A 140 -4.13 -0.51 -21.87
N THR A 141 -3.49 -1.65 -21.61
CA THR A 141 -2.53 -2.27 -22.51
C THR A 141 -3.10 -3.56 -23.09
N GLU A 142 -2.71 -3.89 -24.29
CA GLU A 142 -3.12 -5.10 -24.96
C GLU A 142 -1.96 -5.76 -25.69
N LYS A 143 -2.07 -7.07 -25.84
CA LYS A 143 -1.18 -7.84 -26.67
C LYS A 143 -1.98 -8.93 -27.39
N GLU A 144 -1.78 -9.05 -28.70
CA GLU A 144 -2.41 -10.07 -29.54
C GLU A 144 -3.96 -10.11 -29.41
N GLY A 145 -4.60 -8.95 -29.25
CA GLY A 145 -6.05 -8.84 -29.09
C GLY A 145 -6.60 -9.22 -27.71
N LEU A 146 -5.71 -9.45 -26.74
CA LEU A 146 -6.06 -9.70 -25.35
C LEU A 146 -5.68 -8.49 -24.48
N ILE A 147 -6.52 -8.18 -23.51
CA ILE A 147 -6.22 -7.15 -22.51
C ILE A 147 -5.21 -7.69 -21.52
N GLU A 148 -4.11 -6.96 -21.29
CA GLU A 148 -3.10 -7.28 -20.27
C GLU A 148 -3.29 -6.48 -18.98
N THR A 149 -3.42 -5.15 -19.11
CA THR A 149 -3.63 -4.28 -17.95
C THR A 149 -4.74 -3.28 -18.23
N VAL A 150 -5.45 -2.87 -17.18
CA VAL A 150 -6.51 -1.86 -17.25
C VAL A 150 -6.40 -0.95 -16.03
N ARG A 151 -6.54 0.37 -16.26
CA ARG A 151 -6.57 1.33 -15.16
C ARG A 151 -7.78 2.26 -15.28
N PHE A 152 -8.43 2.50 -14.15
CA PHE A 152 -9.51 3.49 -14.01
C PHE A 152 -9.15 4.47 -12.90
N LEU A 153 -9.24 5.76 -13.15
CA LEU A 153 -9.19 6.79 -12.11
C LEU A 153 -10.57 7.37 -11.92
N ILE A 154 -11.11 7.19 -10.73
CA ILE A 154 -12.44 7.62 -10.36
C ILE A 154 -12.31 8.71 -9.32
N GLY A 155 -13.09 9.76 -9.46
CA GLY A 155 -13.21 10.83 -8.51
C GLY A 155 -14.61 10.96 -7.97
N ARG A 156 -14.75 11.51 -6.76
CA ARG A 156 -16.01 11.98 -6.20
C ARG A 156 -15.79 13.39 -5.68
N ASN A 157 -16.70 14.30 -6.02
CA ASN A 157 -16.66 15.65 -5.50
C ASN A 157 -17.27 15.67 -4.09
N VAL A 158 -16.48 15.90 -3.07
CA VAL A 158 -16.88 15.83 -1.66
C VAL A 158 -16.57 17.13 -0.93
N MET A 159 -17.28 17.40 0.15
CA MET A 159 -16.93 18.46 1.09
C MET A 159 -16.00 17.89 2.16
N ARG A 160 -14.86 18.54 2.37
CA ARG A 160 -13.89 18.13 3.40
C ARG A 160 -13.68 19.24 4.42
N LYS A 161 -13.75 18.87 5.71
CA LYS A 161 -13.42 19.77 6.81
C LYS A 161 -11.90 19.83 6.97
N ARG A 162 -11.31 21.00 6.73
CA ARG A 162 -9.90 21.28 7.03
C ARG A 162 -9.79 21.80 8.47
N VAL A 163 -9.07 21.04 9.29
CA VAL A 163 -8.84 21.37 10.69
C VAL A 163 -7.52 22.14 10.80
N HIS A 164 -7.58 23.37 11.24
CA HIS A 164 -6.42 24.24 11.48
C HIS A 164 -6.16 24.37 12.98
N LYS A 165 -4.87 24.30 13.39
CA LYS A 165 -4.51 24.48 14.81
C LYS A 165 -4.85 25.86 15.38
N ASN A 166 -4.78 26.91 14.56
CA ASN A 166 -4.86 28.32 15.00
C ASN A 166 -5.83 29.17 14.15
N LYS A 167 -6.70 28.54 13.35
CA LYS A 167 -7.70 29.23 12.53
C LYS A 167 -9.05 28.49 12.63
N PRO A 168 -10.17 29.15 12.34
CA PRO A 168 -11.45 28.46 12.23
C PRO A 168 -11.37 27.29 11.23
N ASN A 169 -12.05 26.21 11.55
CA ASN A 169 -12.20 25.10 10.62
C ASN A 169 -12.99 25.57 9.39
N GLU A 170 -12.49 25.26 8.22
CA GLU A 170 -13.19 25.53 6.97
C GLU A 170 -13.64 24.24 6.28
N THR A 171 -14.73 24.31 5.55
CA THR A 171 -15.20 23.23 4.71
C THR A 171 -14.97 23.60 3.26
N VAL A 172 -14.21 22.78 2.55
CA VAL A 172 -13.81 23.05 1.15
C VAL A 172 -14.21 21.89 0.25
N PRO A 173 -14.63 22.15 -1.01
CA PRO A 173 -14.85 21.11 -1.99
C PRO A 173 -13.50 20.50 -2.42
N GLU A 174 -13.41 19.17 -2.40
CA GLU A 174 -12.20 18.41 -2.80
C GLU A 174 -12.61 17.20 -3.64
N TYR A 175 -11.70 16.73 -4.50
CA TYR A 175 -11.88 15.43 -5.15
C TYR A 175 -11.34 14.31 -4.28
N LEU A 176 -12.20 13.36 -3.94
CA LEU A 176 -11.80 12.09 -3.35
C LEU A 176 -11.48 11.14 -4.50
N LEU A 177 -10.21 10.77 -4.65
CA LEU A 177 -9.75 9.94 -5.76
C LEU A 177 -9.61 8.48 -5.35
N ALA A 178 -9.95 7.59 -6.28
CA ALA A 178 -9.69 6.16 -6.22
C ALA A 178 -9.16 5.66 -7.57
N GLY A 179 -8.08 4.89 -7.54
CA GLY A 179 -7.53 4.20 -8.69
C GLY A 179 -7.90 2.72 -8.66
N VAL A 180 -8.18 2.14 -9.81
CA VAL A 180 -8.33 0.70 -10.00
C VAL A 180 -7.32 0.26 -11.04
N GLU A 181 -6.44 -0.65 -10.68
CA GLU A 181 -5.52 -1.30 -11.61
C GLU A 181 -5.81 -2.80 -11.64
N ILE A 182 -6.01 -3.33 -12.82
CA ILE A 182 -6.21 -4.76 -13.07
C ILE A 182 -5.06 -5.23 -13.94
N ASP A 183 -4.27 -6.15 -13.44
CA ASP A 183 -3.17 -6.77 -14.17
C ASP A 183 -3.47 -8.27 -14.33
N PHE A 184 -3.84 -8.66 -15.55
CA PHE A 184 -4.17 -10.05 -15.87
C PHE A 184 -2.94 -10.94 -15.93
N ASN A 185 -1.76 -10.39 -16.27
CA ASN A 185 -0.51 -11.15 -16.26
C ASN A 185 -0.10 -11.52 -14.83
N LYS A 186 -0.25 -10.58 -13.90
CA LYS A 186 0.00 -10.79 -12.46
C LYS A 186 -1.19 -11.39 -11.71
N GLN A 187 -2.33 -11.58 -12.37
CA GLN A 187 -3.58 -12.03 -11.75
C GLN A 187 -3.96 -11.20 -10.52
N SER A 188 -3.84 -9.89 -10.59
CA SER A 188 -4.07 -9.00 -9.46
C SER A 188 -4.98 -7.84 -9.80
N ILE A 189 -5.80 -7.43 -8.82
CA ILE A 189 -6.58 -6.19 -8.84
C ILE A 189 -6.14 -5.34 -7.67
N LEU A 190 -5.78 -4.10 -7.94
CA LEU A 190 -5.44 -3.10 -6.94
C LEU A 190 -6.55 -2.05 -6.90
N VAL A 191 -7.08 -1.79 -5.73
CA VAL A 191 -7.98 -0.64 -5.48
C VAL A 191 -7.24 0.32 -4.56
N LEU A 192 -6.79 1.43 -5.12
CA LEU A 192 -6.02 2.45 -4.42
C LEU A 192 -6.90 3.64 -4.09
N HIS A 193 -6.80 4.18 -2.90
CA HIS A 193 -7.50 5.42 -2.56
C HIS A 193 -6.77 6.24 -1.50
N LYS A 194 -7.12 7.52 -1.42
CA LYS A 194 -6.66 8.42 -0.37
C LYS A 194 -7.46 8.19 0.90
N HIS A 195 -6.88 8.55 2.05
CA HIS A 195 -7.56 8.53 3.33
C HIS A 195 -8.82 9.42 3.31
N THR A 196 -9.92 8.90 3.84
CA THR A 196 -11.25 9.56 3.81
C THR A 196 -11.56 10.38 5.07
N THR A 197 -10.57 10.67 5.93
CA THR A 197 -10.77 11.46 7.17
C THR A 197 -11.32 12.84 6.86
N ASN A 198 -12.25 13.30 7.71
CA ASN A 198 -12.86 14.62 7.64
C ASN A 198 -13.70 14.89 6.36
N VAL A 199 -14.04 13.87 5.59
CA VAL A 199 -15.09 13.98 4.57
C VAL A 199 -16.42 14.16 5.31
N GLN A 200 -17.16 15.20 4.96
CA GLN A 200 -18.49 15.43 5.50
C GLN A 200 -19.52 14.60 4.73
N ASP A 201 -20.40 13.96 5.47
CA ASP A 201 -21.58 13.31 4.89
C ASP A 201 -22.62 14.38 4.56
N GLU A 202 -23.10 14.44 3.34
CA GLU A 202 -24.33 15.16 3.03
C GLU A 202 -25.54 14.27 3.35
N ALA A 203 -26.59 14.89 3.85
CA ALA A 203 -27.64 14.28 4.68
C ALA A 203 -28.41 13.08 4.07
N ASP A 204 -28.30 12.80 2.78
CA ASP A 204 -29.19 11.83 2.12
C ASP A 204 -28.51 10.68 1.34
N ASN A 205 -27.18 10.64 1.19
CA ASN A 205 -26.54 9.62 0.37
C ASN A 205 -25.24 9.12 0.97
N GLU A 206 -25.06 7.80 0.89
CA GLU A 206 -23.86 7.00 1.19
C GLU A 206 -22.69 7.71 1.87
N LYS A 207 -22.57 7.52 3.16
CA LYS A 207 -21.48 8.03 3.99
C LYS A 207 -20.11 7.61 3.42
N MET A 208 -19.42 8.51 2.70
CA MET A 208 -18.08 8.25 2.14
C MET A 208 -16.94 8.54 3.13
N ASN A 209 -17.28 8.70 4.41
CA ASN A 209 -16.32 9.03 5.47
C ASN A 209 -15.43 7.86 5.89
N THR A 210 -15.68 6.64 5.40
CA THR A 210 -14.85 5.47 5.70
C THR A 210 -14.20 4.87 4.45
N PRO A 211 -12.94 4.39 4.56
CA PRO A 211 -12.26 3.72 3.46
C PRO A 211 -13.02 2.53 2.89
N SER A 212 -13.74 1.80 3.75
CA SER A 212 -14.51 0.62 3.32
C SER A 212 -15.71 0.95 2.44
N ILE A 213 -16.34 2.09 2.62
CA ILE A 213 -17.50 2.50 1.79
C ILE A 213 -17.03 2.87 0.39
N LEU A 214 -15.96 3.67 0.28
CA LEU A 214 -15.36 3.99 -1.01
C LEU A 214 -14.89 2.71 -1.74
N TYR A 215 -14.26 1.79 -1.01
CA TYR A 215 -13.89 0.50 -1.56
C TYR A 215 -15.10 -0.30 -2.08
N ASN A 216 -16.17 -0.41 -1.29
CA ASN A 216 -17.39 -1.11 -1.71
C ASN A 216 -18.04 -0.46 -2.94
N PHE A 217 -18.06 0.88 -3.00
CA PHE A 217 -18.52 1.62 -4.17
C PHE A 217 -17.73 1.25 -5.43
N ILE A 218 -16.39 1.19 -5.33
CA ILE A 218 -15.54 0.80 -6.46
C ILE A 218 -15.81 -0.65 -6.87
N MET A 219 -15.94 -1.55 -5.89
CA MET A 219 -16.26 -2.96 -6.19
C MET A 219 -17.58 -3.08 -6.95
N GLU A 220 -18.62 -2.38 -6.50
CA GLU A 220 -19.96 -2.44 -7.12
C GLU A 220 -20.01 -1.78 -8.50
N LYS A 221 -19.43 -0.58 -8.65
CA LYS A 221 -19.58 0.24 -9.87
C LYS A 221 -18.54 -0.09 -10.96
N VAL A 222 -17.41 -0.69 -10.60
CA VAL A 222 -16.29 -0.91 -11.53
C VAL A 222 -15.93 -2.39 -11.65
N ILE A 223 -15.63 -3.06 -10.53
CA ILE A 223 -15.08 -4.42 -10.59
C ILE A 223 -16.16 -5.46 -10.94
N ASN A 224 -17.29 -5.45 -10.22
CA ASN A 224 -18.37 -6.41 -10.43
C ASN A 224 -18.91 -6.38 -11.88
N PRO A 225 -19.14 -5.19 -12.52
CA PRO A 225 -19.61 -5.14 -13.90
C PRO A 225 -18.63 -5.72 -14.92
N LEU A 226 -17.32 -5.82 -14.58
CA LEU A 226 -16.33 -6.46 -15.45
C LEU A 226 -16.46 -7.99 -15.44
N GLY A 227 -17.15 -8.57 -14.46
CA GLY A 227 -17.35 -10.01 -14.35
C GLY A 227 -16.04 -10.79 -14.10
N ILE A 228 -15.14 -10.21 -13.31
CA ILE A 228 -13.86 -10.83 -12.94
C ILE A 228 -14.07 -11.57 -11.63
N GLU A 229 -13.77 -12.87 -11.63
CA GLU A 229 -13.83 -13.66 -10.41
C GLU A 229 -12.62 -13.38 -9.52
N ILE A 230 -12.88 -13.11 -8.24
CA ILE A 230 -11.88 -12.81 -7.24
C ILE A 230 -11.73 -14.01 -6.30
N GLU A 231 -10.49 -14.45 -6.13
CA GLU A 231 -10.14 -15.43 -5.11
C GLU A 231 -9.73 -14.73 -3.81
N PHE A 232 -10.26 -15.20 -2.70
CA PHE A 232 -9.93 -14.66 -1.39
C PHE A 232 -9.91 -15.76 -0.32
N SER A 233 -8.85 -15.81 0.48
CA SER A 233 -8.73 -16.65 1.66
C SER A 233 -8.02 -15.91 2.78
N GLN A 234 -8.76 -15.54 3.81
CA GLN A 234 -8.18 -14.88 4.99
C GLN A 234 -7.09 -15.73 5.65
N GLU A 235 -7.32 -17.04 5.78
CA GLU A 235 -6.36 -17.95 6.42
C GLU A 235 -5.05 -17.99 5.66
N LYS A 236 -5.10 -18.21 4.34
CA LYS A 236 -3.91 -18.26 3.50
C LYS A 236 -3.16 -16.92 3.47
N ASP A 237 -3.89 -15.81 3.44
CA ASP A 237 -3.29 -14.47 3.54
C ASP A 237 -2.56 -14.29 4.88
N GLN A 238 -3.17 -14.67 6.00
CA GLN A 238 -2.56 -14.54 7.32
C GLN A 238 -1.37 -15.49 7.50
N GLU A 239 -1.44 -16.70 6.97
CA GLU A 239 -0.35 -17.68 6.97
C GLU A 239 0.83 -17.21 6.13
N GLY A 240 0.57 -16.72 4.91
CA GLY A 240 1.59 -16.13 4.05
C GLY A 240 2.28 -14.93 4.69
N MET A 241 1.51 -14.06 5.35
CA MET A 241 2.06 -12.90 6.08
C MET A 241 2.89 -13.33 7.29
N SER A 242 2.47 -14.37 8.01
CA SER A 242 3.27 -14.93 9.12
C SER A 242 4.59 -15.49 8.61
N THR A 243 4.56 -16.25 7.52
CA THR A 243 5.74 -16.84 6.89
C THR A 243 6.73 -15.74 6.44
N PHE A 244 6.23 -14.71 5.75
CA PHE A 244 7.07 -13.63 5.27
C PHE A 244 7.68 -12.80 6.41
N CYS A 245 6.89 -12.43 7.40
CA CYS A 245 7.38 -11.68 8.56
C CYS A 245 8.47 -12.45 9.31
N LYS A 246 8.25 -13.75 9.56
CA LYS A 246 9.23 -14.63 10.22
C LYS A 246 10.50 -14.80 9.38
N PHE A 247 10.36 -14.98 8.07
CA PHE A 247 11.51 -15.05 7.17
C PHE A 247 12.41 -13.82 7.31
N LEU A 248 11.83 -12.61 7.22
CA LEU A 248 12.59 -11.37 7.37
C LEU A 248 13.24 -11.24 8.73
N PHE A 249 12.49 -11.54 9.80
CA PHE A 249 12.99 -11.46 11.16
C PHE A 249 14.13 -12.46 11.40
N ASN A 250 13.92 -13.73 11.06
CA ASN A 250 14.92 -14.77 11.28
C ASN A 250 16.20 -14.49 10.50
N LYS A 251 16.09 -14.11 9.21
CA LYS A 251 17.28 -13.74 8.42
C LYS A 251 18.07 -12.58 9.02
N LEU A 252 17.39 -11.65 9.69
CA LEU A 252 18.03 -10.49 10.29
C LEU A 252 18.85 -10.83 11.54
N ILE A 253 18.43 -11.85 12.31
CA ILE A 253 19.06 -12.18 13.61
C ILE A 253 19.75 -13.56 13.65
N ASP A 254 19.69 -14.35 12.58
CA ASP A 254 20.06 -15.76 12.55
C ASP A 254 21.53 -16.02 12.95
N ASP A 255 22.45 -15.19 12.45
CA ASP A 255 23.87 -15.26 12.81
C ASP A 255 24.10 -14.99 14.30
N VAL A 256 23.45 -13.94 14.84
CA VAL A 256 23.56 -13.58 16.26
C VAL A 256 22.93 -14.66 17.15
N ARG A 257 21.78 -15.19 16.72
CA ARG A 257 21.05 -16.25 17.43
C ARG A 257 21.91 -17.51 17.52
N THR A 258 22.52 -17.92 16.40
CA THR A 258 23.35 -19.14 16.34
C THR A 258 24.58 -19.01 17.21
N ASP A 259 25.33 -17.92 17.08
CA ASP A 259 26.54 -17.68 17.90
C ASP A 259 26.24 -17.65 19.40
N LEU A 260 25.17 -16.95 19.80
CA LEU A 260 24.78 -16.87 21.23
C LEU A 260 24.29 -18.22 21.74
N TYR A 261 23.53 -18.97 20.96
CA TYR A 261 23.02 -20.30 21.35
C TYR A 261 24.19 -21.28 21.59
N GLU A 262 25.17 -21.33 20.69
CA GLU A 262 26.35 -22.20 20.86
C GLU A 262 27.11 -21.88 22.16
N LYS A 263 27.26 -20.60 22.49
CA LYS A 263 27.95 -20.14 23.70
C LYS A 263 27.19 -20.37 24.99
N SER A 264 25.83 -20.33 24.96
CA SER A 264 25.00 -20.31 26.19
C SER A 264 24.24 -21.59 26.46
N ARG A 265 24.15 -22.53 25.50
CA ARG A 265 23.31 -23.74 25.59
C ARG A 265 23.53 -24.55 26.87
N ALA A 266 24.78 -24.84 27.21
CA ALA A 266 25.10 -25.63 28.39
C ALA A 266 24.62 -24.97 29.70
N GLU A 267 24.81 -23.67 29.83
CA GLU A 267 24.39 -22.90 30.99
C GLU A 267 22.87 -22.74 31.08
N ILE A 268 22.21 -22.57 29.95
CA ILE A 268 20.73 -22.51 29.89
C ILE A 268 20.13 -23.85 30.33
N ASN A 269 20.64 -24.97 29.83
CA ASN A 269 20.17 -26.30 30.23
C ASN A 269 20.39 -26.54 31.78
N ARG A 270 21.57 -26.15 32.26
CA ARG A 270 21.86 -26.27 33.73
C ARG A 270 20.91 -25.40 34.54
N PHE A 271 20.70 -24.15 34.14
CA PHE A 271 19.78 -23.23 34.80
C PHE A 271 18.34 -23.78 34.78
N SER A 272 17.86 -24.24 33.63
CA SER A 272 16.49 -24.74 33.47
C SER A 272 16.25 -26.00 34.30
N THR A 273 17.19 -26.91 34.34
CA THR A 273 17.12 -28.11 35.20
C THR A 273 17.05 -27.73 36.63
N ASN A 274 17.91 -26.83 37.13
CA ASN A 274 17.90 -26.35 38.49
C ASN A 274 16.59 -25.61 38.83
N ALA A 275 16.10 -24.74 37.95
CA ALA A 275 14.86 -24.03 38.20
C ALA A 275 13.64 -24.95 38.31
N ILE A 276 13.60 -26.00 37.45
CA ILE A 276 12.52 -27.01 37.51
C ILE A 276 12.59 -27.87 38.76
N SER A 277 13.78 -28.20 39.25
CA SER A 277 13.93 -28.97 40.49
C SER A 277 13.31 -28.27 41.72
N LEU A 278 13.17 -26.94 41.67
CA LEU A 278 12.47 -26.18 42.71
C LEU A 278 10.95 -26.36 42.68
N LEU A 279 10.40 -26.96 41.62
CA LEU A 279 8.97 -27.17 41.42
C LEU A 279 8.54 -28.64 41.77
N ASN A 280 9.39 -29.40 42.44
CA ASN A 280 9.11 -30.81 42.75
C ASN A 280 7.87 -31.00 43.64
N ASP A 281 7.46 -29.97 44.40
CA ASP A 281 6.27 -30.00 45.27
C ASP A 281 4.96 -29.64 44.54
N CYS A 282 5.00 -29.42 43.21
CA CYS A 282 3.80 -29.15 42.42
C CYS A 282 2.93 -30.42 42.37
N LYS A 283 1.60 -30.25 42.45
CA LYS A 283 0.62 -31.36 42.33
C LYS A 283 0.80 -32.17 41.04
N ASN A 284 1.22 -31.53 39.97
CA ASN A 284 1.52 -32.16 38.68
C ASN A 284 3.02 -32.01 38.39
N PRO A 285 3.73 -33.09 38.09
CA PRO A 285 5.16 -33.01 37.73
C PRO A 285 5.35 -32.17 36.44
N VAL A 286 6.45 -31.43 36.40
CA VAL A 286 6.84 -30.65 35.23
C VAL A 286 7.19 -31.61 34.10
N THR A 287 6.60 -31.37 32.95
CA THR A 287 6.84 -32.20 31.75
C THR A 287 8.11 -31.76 31.01
N GLU A 288 8.71 -32.66 30.23
CA GLU A 288 9.85 -32.35 29.35
C GLU A 288 9.54 -31.21 28.38
N SER A 289 8.29 -31.14 27.91
CA SER A 289 7.83 -30.05 27.04
C SER A 289 7.89 -28.68 27.72
N GLN A 290 7.52 -28.62 29.01
CA GLN A 290 7.59 -27.39 29.81
C GLN A 290 9.05 -27.00 30.11
N GLN A 291 9.94 -27.95 30.27
CA GLN A 291 11.37 -27.69 30.38
C GLN A 291 11.92 -27.06 29.13
N LYS A 292 11.66 -27.66 27.97
CA LYS A 292 12.07 -27.12 26.66
C LYS A 292 11.48 -25.73 26.39
N GLU A 293 10.25 -25.50 26.84
CA GLU A 293 9.63 -24.16 26.73
C GLU A 293 10.35 -23.13 27.61
N LEU A 294 10.76 -23.50 28.81
CA LEU A 294 11.56 -22.63 29.68
C LEU A 294 12.92 -22.31 29.05
N GLU A 295 13.62 -23.31 28.54
CA GLU A 295 14.90 -23.14 27.84
C GLU A 295 14.79 -22.19 26.66
N ALA A 296 13.74 -22.35 25.82
CA ALA A 296 13.47 -21.47 24.70
C ALA A 296 13.20 -20.01 25.14
N LYS A 297 12.42 -19.82 26.20
CA LYS A 297 12.13 -18.47 26.76
C LYS A 297 13.38 -17.81 27.33
N VAL A 298 14.21 -18.54 28.06
CA VAL A 298 15.48 -18.02 28.58
C VAL A 298 16.42 -17.65 27.45
N SER A 299 16.55 -18.51 26.44
CA SER A 299 17.35 -18.22 25.24
C SER A 299 16.88 -16.96 24.52
N ALA A 300 15.55 -16.78 24.37
CA ALA A 300 14.96 -15.61 23.75
C ALA A 300 15.28 -14.32 24.54
N LEU A 301 15.14 -14.33 25.85
CA LEU A 301 15.48 -13.19 26.71
C LEU A 301 16.95 -12.80 26.63
N LEU A 302 17.86 -13.79 26.68
CA LEU A 302 19.31 -13.56 26.51
C LEU A 302 19.64 -12.96 25.14
N LEU A 303 18.99 -13.46 24.07
CA LEU A 303 19.14 -12.90 22.74
C LEU A 303 18.70 -11.43 22.68
N GLY A 304 17.58 -11.10 23.31
CA GLY A 304 17.10 -9.72 23.40
C GLY A 304 18.10 -8.81 24.11
N ILE A 305 18.60 -9.23 25.27
CA ILE A 305 19.61 -8.49 26.04
C ILE A 305 20.88 -8.28 25.18
N TYR A 306 21.34 -9.32 24.51
CA TYR A 306 22.52 -9.23 23.67
C TYR A 306 22.36 -8.24 22.51
N ILE A 307 21.25 -8.35 21.75
CA ILE A 307 20.99 -7.48 20.60
C ILE A 307 20.86 -6.02 21.05
N MET A 308 20.11 -5.75 22.12
CA MET A 308 19.92 -4.39 22.59
C MET A 308 21.18 -3.70 23.09
N ASN A 309 22.16 -4.48 23.60
CA ASN A 309 23.44 -3.93 24.06
C ASN A 309 24.53 -3.93 22.99
N SER A 310 24.40 -4.71 21.92
CA SER A 310 25.46 -4.92 20.94
C SER A 310 25.19 -4.30 19.56
N ILE A 311 23.91 -4.08 19.17
CA ILE A 311 23.52 -3.65 17.84
C ILE A 311 22.51 -2.51 17.96
N ASN A 312 22.90 -1.31 17.58
CA ASN A 312 21.98 -0.19 17.59
C ASN A 312 20.99 -0.25 16.39
N GLU A 313 19.94 0.58 16.42
CA GLU A 313 18.86 0.59 15.45
C GLU A 313 19.34 0.87 14.00
N LYS A 314 20.32 1.77 13.85
CA LYS A 314 20.89 2.12 12.55
C LYS A 314 21.70 0.95 11.99
N GLU A 315 22.50 0.31 12.81
CA GLU A 315 23.27 -0.87 12.45
C GLU A 315 22.37 -2.03 12.05
N MET A 316 21.24 -2.25 12.77
CA MET A 316 20.25 -3.27 12.42
C MET A 316 19.64 -3.02 11.05
N SER A 317 19.31 -1.76 10.74
CA SER A 317 18.77 -1.38 9.43
C SER A 317 19.79 -1.53 8.31
N LEU A 318 21.06 -1.17 8.56
CA LEU A 318 22.17 -1.38 7.63
C LEU A 318 22.42 -2.86 7.39
N LYS A 319 22.40 -3.68 8.45
CA LYS A 319 22.50 -5.13 8.36
C LYS A 319 21.41 -5.72 7.47
N ALA A 320 20.13 -5.33 7.69
CA ALA A 320 19.03 -5.78 6.85
C ALA A 320 19.30 -5.50 5.37
N LYS A 321 19.80 -4.30 5.06
CA LYS A 321 20.13 -3.92 3.68
C LYS A 321 21.33 -4.69 3.12
N SER A 322 22.40 -4.87 3.90
CA SER A 322 23.63 -5.55 3.48
C SER A 322 23.42 -7.03 3.16
N ILE A 323 22.49 -7.70 3.84
CA ILE A 323 22.12 -9.11 3.57
C ILE A 323 21.03 -9.24 2.49
N GLY A 324 20.69 -8.15 1.79
CA GLY A 324 19.78 -8.15 0.64
C GLY A 324 18.30 -8.27 0.98
N LEU A 325 17.87 -7.97 2.21
CA LEU A 325 16.46 -7.93 2.53
C LEU A 325 15.77 -6.74 1.85
N GLN A 326 14.50 -6.93 1.48
CA GLN A 326 13.66 -5.86 0.91
C GLN A 326 13.27 -4.79 1.94
N GLY A 327 13.48 -5.09 3.21
CA GLY A 327 13.16 -4.27 4.37
C GLY A 327 13.13 -5.10 5.64
N TYR A 328 12.49 -4.59 6.68
CA TYR A 328 12.42 -5.26 7.97
C TYR A 328 11.09 -5.02 8.69
N PRO A 329 10.59 -5.98 9.49
CA PRO A 329 9.39 -5.80 10.29
C PRO A 329 9.59 -4.73 11.38
N THR A 330 8.56 -3.92 11.64
CA THR A 330 8.60 -2.85 12.65
C THR A 330 7.54 -3.02 13.73
N ARG A 331 6.46 -3.74 13.42
CA ARG A 331 5.37 -4.04 14.35
C ARG A 331 4.67 -5.33 13.94
N ILE A 332 4.25 -6.13 14.93
CA ILE A 332 3.42 -7.33 14.71
C ILE A 332 2.21 -7.31 15.63
N SER A 333 1.11 -7.90 15.17
CA SER A 333 -0.10 -8.13 15.95
C SER A 333 -0.72 -9.48 15.58
N TYR A 334 -0.80 -10.41 16.54
CA TYR A 334 -1.29 -11.75 16.33
C TYR A 334 -2.13 -12.23 17.52
N LYS A 335 -2.84 -13.33 17.33
CA LYS A 335 -3.50 -14.07 18.40
C LYS A 335 -2.64 -15.27 18.76
N ASN A 336 -2.34 -15.44 20.03
CA ASN A 336 -1.63 -16.62 20.51
C ASN A 336 -2.57 -17.82 20.61
N SER A 337 -2.01 -19.01 20.92
CA SER A 337 -2.74 -20.27 21.05
C SER A 337 -3.86 -20.25 22.13
N ARG A 338 -3.81 -19.31 23.07
CA ARG A 338 -4.83 -19.09 24.12
C ARG A 338 -5.87 -18.03 23.71
N ALA A 339 -5.97 -17.70 22.42
CA ALA A 339 -6.84 -16.66 21.86
C ALA A 339 -6.62 -15.23 22.40
N ASN A 340 -5.52 -15.00 23.15
CA ASN A 340 -5.15 -13.66 23.59
C ASN A 340 -4.49 -12.90 22.42
N LYS A 341 -4.87 -11.63 22.28
CA LYS A 341 -4.25 -10.76 21.28
C LYS A 341 -2.94 -10.20 21.84
N SER A 342 -1.86 -10.48 21.15
CA SER A 342 -0.53 -9.92 21.44
C SER A 342 -0.14 -8.91 20.36
N SER A 343 0.50 -7.83 20.77
CA SER A 343 1.05 -6.83 19.86
C SER A 343 2.37 -6.31 20.41
N THR A 344 3.39 -6.28 19.56
CA THR A 344 4.69 -5.71 19.92
C THR A 344 5.23 -4.89 18.77
N GLY A 345 6.02 -3.89 19.07
CA GLY A 345 6.65 -3.02 18.08
C GLY A 345 7.35 -1.86 18.74
N ASN A 346 8.14 -1.16 17.97
CA ASN A 346 8.79 0.06 18.41
C ASN A 346 7.82 1.24 18.44
N THR A 347 8.08 2.21 19.31
CA THR A 347 7.36 3.50 19.37
C THR A 347 7.55 4.32 18.10
N ARG A 348 8.69 4.14 17.43
CA ARG A 348 9.01 4.74 16.13
C ARG A 348 8.80 3.71 15.02
N ALA A 349 8.01 4.09 14.04
CA ALA A 349 7.60 3.22 12.93
C ALA A 349 8.74 2.83 11.97
N ASP A 350 9.88 3.52 12.05
CA ASP A 350 11.07 3.30 11.23
C ASP A 350 12.10 2.32 11.83
N LYS A 351 11.87 1.87 13.08
CA LYS A 351 12.79 0.98 13.79
C LYS A 351 12.42 -0.48 13.62
N SER A 352 13.46 -1.33 13.45
CA SER A 352 13.27 -2.78 13.39
C SER A 352 12.65 -3.34 14.67
N ILE A 353 11.73 -4.29 14.54
CA ILE A 353 11.17 -5.03 15.67
C ILE A 353 12.26 -5.81 16.43
N ALA A 354 13.37 -6.16 15.78
CA ALA A 354 14.50 -6.83 16.40
C ALA A 354 15.18 -5.99 17.51
N ASN A 355 14.96 -4.67 17.52
CA ASN A 355 15.39 -3.78 18.61
C ASN A 355 14.27 -3.49 19.61
N ALA A 356 13.19 -4.27 19.63
CA ALA A 356 12.10 -4.11 20.59
C ALA A 356 12.23 -5.14 21.72
N ASP A 357 12.49 -4.69 22.93
CA ASP A 357 12.63 -5.54 24.13
C ASP A 357 11.42 -6.46 24.35
N THR A 358 10.22 -5.91 24.20
CA THR A 358 8.96 -6.67 24.33
C THR A 358 8.83 -7.84 23.36
N LEU A 359 9.53 -7.84 22.24
CA LEU A 359 9.48 -8.95 21.30
C LEU A 359 10.07 -10.21 21.91
N TYR A 360 11.19 -10.11 22.59
CA TYR A 360 11.93 -11.28 23.10
C TYR A 360 11.19 -11.98 24.24
N SER A 361 10.39 -11.24 24.99
CA SER A 361 9.43 -11.83 25.97
C SER A 361 8.30 -12.62 25.30
N LEU A 362 7.97 -12.32 24.05
CA LEU A 362 6.90 -12.92 23.25
C LEU A 362 7.43 -13.78 22.09
N LEU A 363 8.74 -13.99 21.98
CA LEU A 363 9.36 -14.59 20.79
C LEU A 363 8.87 -16.01 20.56
N THR A 364 8.79 -16.83 21.59
CA THR A 364 8.30 -18.22 21.47
C THR A 364 6.84 -18.27 20.99
N ASP A 365 6.01 -17.37 21.48
CA ASP A 365 4.62 -17.24 21.04
C ASP A 365 4.54 -16.78 19.58
N PHE A 366 5.36 -15.80 19.18
CA PHE A 366 5.45 -15.34 17.81
C PHE A 366 5.92 -16.44 16.85
N GLU A 367 6.96 -17.19 17.22
CA GLU A 367 7.49 -18.28 16.40
C GLU A 367 6.50 -19.44 16.23
N SER A 368 5.67 -19.71 17.22
CA SER A 368 4.61 -20.74 17.16
C SER A 368 3.36 -20.27 16.42
N THR A 369 3.15 -18.96 16.25
CA THR A 369 1.96 -18.39 15.61
C THR A 369 1.89 -18.77 14.13
N LYS A 370 0.78 -19.37 13.71
CA LYS A 370 0.52 -19.69 12.31
C LYS A 370 -0.04 -18.50 11.51
N TYR A 371 -0.81 -17.63 12.15
CA TYR A 371 -1.59 -16.59 11.49
C TYR A 371 -1.21 -15.19 12.00
N LEU A 372 -1.00 -14.25 11.08
CA LEU A 372 -0.69 -12.87 11.36
C LEU A 372 -1.78 -11.94 10.79
N GLU A 373 -2.62 -11.35 11.65
CA GLU A 373 -3.74 -10.49 11.23
C GLU A 373 -3.28 -9.13 10.70
N SER A 374 -2.23 -8.58 11.34
CA SER A 374 -1.69 -7.26 10.97
C SER A 374 -0.24 -7.15 11.40
N TRP A 375 0.56 -6.53 10.55
CA TRP A 375 1.95 -6.21 10.83
C TRP A 375 2.38 -4.96 10.08
N SER A 376 3.50 -4.38 10.47
CA SER A 376 4.06 -3.22 9.79
C SER A 376 5.50 -3.51 9.37
N MET A 377 5.90 -2.94 8.25
CA MET A 377 7.21 -3.12 7.66
C MET A 377 7.76 -1.81 7.13
N SER A 378 9.07 -1.62 7.28
CA SER A 378 9.84 -0.60 6.57
C SER A 378 10.50 -1.24 5.36
N TRP A 379 10.15 -0.77 4.16
CA TRP A 379 10.68 -1.23 2.88
C TRP A 379 11.78 -0.30 2.41
N PHE A 380 12.90 -0.84 1.95
CA PHE A 380 13.92 -0.04 1.29
C PHE A 380 13.41 0.45 -0.07
N THR A 381 13.55 1.75 -0.34
CA THR A 381 13.14 2.32 -1.63
C THR A 381 14.10 1.96 -2.75
N GLU A 382 15.36 1.76 -2.40
CA GLU A 382 16.43 1.30 -3.29
C GLU A 382 17.22 0.18 -2.59
N PRO A 383 16.70 -1.06 -2.59
CA PRO A 383 17.34 -2.17 -1.86
C PRO A 383 18.76 -2.45 -2.36
N ASN A 384 19.03 -2.23 -3.63
CA ASN A 384 20.29 -2.58 -4.28
C ASN A 384 21.32 -1.43 -4.37
N LYS A 385 21.03 -0.24 -3.83
CA LYS A 385 21.90 0.93 -3.97
C LYS A 385 22.42 1.47 -2.64
N GLY A 386 23.73 1.51 -2.48
CA GLY A 386 24.49 2.29 -1.49
C GLY A 386 24.13 2.06 -0.01
N SER A 387 24.79 2.79 0.88
CA SER A 387 24.58 2.74 2.34
C SER A 387 23.47 3.65 2.85
N ASN A 388 22.80 4.40 1.97
CA ASN A 388 21.72 5.28 2.39
C ASN A 388 20.46 4.45 2.74
N ILE A 389 19.96 4.62 3.97
CA ILE A 389 18.73 3.98 4.44
C ILE A 389 17.58 4.92 4.19
N ASP A 390 16.95 4.76 3.03
CA ASP A 390 15.67 5.41 2.73
C ASP A 390 14.58 4.35 2.69
N THR A 391 13.54 4.53 3.52
CA THR A 391 12.48 3.53 3.71
C THR A 391 11.09 4.12 3.58
N ILE A 392 10.16 3.27 3.15
CA ILE A 392 8.71 3.51 3.21
C ILE A 392 8.09 2.52 4.18
N GLN A 393 7.27 3.06 5.10
CA GLN A 393 6.54 2.23 6.04
C GLN A 393 5.20 1.81 5.47
N THR A 394 4.83 0.56 5.74
CA THR A 394 3.51 0.03 5.43
C THR A 394 2.91 -0.65 6.65
N THR A 395 1.59 -0.58 6.76
CA THR A 395 0.80 -1.46 7.60
C THR A 395 0.03 -2.41 6.70
N ILE A 396 0.15 -3.70 6.94
CA ILE A 396 -0.44 -4.77 6.16
C ILE A 396 -1.52 -5.42 7.02
N GLU A 397 -2.72 -5.57 6.47
CA GLU A 397 -3.89 -6.14 7.15
C GLU A 397 -4.52 -7.25 6.33
N ALA A 398 -4.59 -8.47 6.90
CA ALA A 398 -5.30 -9.62 6.36
C ALA A 398 -6.58 -9.85 7.18
N LYS A 399 -7.69 -9.26 6.76
CA LYS A 399 -8.99 -9.30 7.47
C LYS A 399 -10.01 -10.16 6.72
N LYS A 400 -11.13 -10.48 7.38
CA LYS A 400 -12.19 -11.35 6.84
C LYS A 400 -12.72 -10.98 5.44
N LYS A 401 -12.65 -9.70 5.06
CA LYS A 401 -13.23 -9.21 3.81
C LYS A 401 -12.21 -8.63 2.83
N TYR A 402 -10.96 -8.48 3.23
CA TYR A 402 -9.96 -7.83 2.40
C TYR A 402 -8.52 -8.11 2.85
N PHE A 403 -7.62 -8.03 1.90
CA PHE A 403 -6.21 -7.85 2.13
C PHE A 403 -5.83 -6.43 1.75
N LYS A 404 -5.20 -5.68 2.66
CA LYS A 404 -4.95 -4.26 2.49
C LYS A 404 -3.55 -3.87 2.93
N VAL A 405 -2.92 -2.99 2.17
CA VAL A 405 -1.67 -2.30 2.50
C VAL A 405 -1.94 -0.82 2.67
N ILE A 406 -1.50 -0.25 3.78
CA ILE A 406 -1.56 1.18 4.05
C ILE A 406 -0.13 1.72 4.03
N PHE A 407 0.18 2.57 3.08
CA PHE A 407 1.47 3.26 3.01
C PHE A 407 1.48 4.44 3.98
N GLY A 408 2.35 4.42 4.98
CA GLY A 408 2.57 5.50 5.94
C GLY A 408 3.36 6.66 5.33
N ALA A 409 2.97 7.10 4.15
CA ALA A 409 3.77 8.02 3.36
C ALA A 409 3.55 9.47 3.76
N LYS A 410 4.57 10.10 4.31
CA LYS A 410 4.72 11.55 4.36
C LYS A 410 5.21 12.13 3.02
N ARG A 411 5.59 11.29 2.07
CA ARG A 411 6.08 11.63 0.74
C ARG A 411 5.20 11.02 -0.35
N HIS A 412 5.36 11.50 -1.58
CA HIS A 412 4.77 10.88 -2.75
C HIS A 412 5.33 9.46 -2.95
N LEU A 413 4.43 8.57 -3.28
CA LEU A 413 4.74 7.24 -3.79
C LEU A 413 4.98 7.33 -5.32
N ASN A 414 5.36 6.22 -5.91
CA ASN A 414 5.39 6.02 -7.35
C ASN A 414 4.99 4.58 -7.69
N LYS A 415 4.82 4.31 -8.96
CA LYS A 415 4.39 3.00 -9.45
C LYS A 415 5.34 1.89 -8.99
N GLU A 416 6.65 2.10 -9.14
CA GLU A 416 7.69 1.11 -8.85
C GLU A 416 7.68 0.70 -7.38
N ILE A 417 7.55 1.67 -6.47
CA ILE A 417 7.50 1.41 -5.02
C ILE A 417 6.25 0.60 -4.66
N ILE A 418 5.08 1.01 -5.18
CA ILE A 418 3.82 0.32 -4.88
C ILE A 418 3.88 -1.11 -5.41
N HIS A 419 4.29 -1.30 -6.67
CA HIS A 419 4.38 -2.62 -7.28
C HIS A 419 5.42 -3.50 -6.59
N ASN A 420 6.60 -2.96 -6.24
CA ASN A 420 7.62 -3.72 -5.50
C ASN A 420 7.07 -4.26 -4.18
N VAL A 421 6.37 -3.45 -3.41
CA VAL A 421 5.73 -3.89 -2.15
C VAL A 421 4.70 -4.98 -2.42
N ILE A 422 3.83 -4.77 -3.41
CA ILE A 422 2.73 -5.70 -3.72
C ILE A 422 3.25 -7.02 -4.27
N ASP A 423 4.22 -7.00 -5.17
CA ASP A 423 4.80 -8.20 -5.78
C ASP A 423 5.50 -9.07 -4.71
N ASN A 424 6.23 -8.44 -3.77
CA ASN A 424 6.82 -9.15 -2.64
C ASN A 424 5.76 -9.77 -1.72
N LEU A 425 4.67 -9.05 -1.43
CA LEU A 425 3.58 -9.61 -0.60
C LEU A 425 2.85 -10.74 -1.32
N ASN A 426 2.56 -10.60 -2.61
CA ASN A 426 1.86 -11.61 -3.40
C ASN A 426 2.67 -12.89 -3.56
N SER A 427 4.01 -12.86 -3.51
CA SER A 427 4.85 -14.06 -3.55
C SER A 427 4.64 -14.99 -2.34
N TYR A 428 4.10 -14.48 -1.24
CA TYR A 428 3.74 -15.25 -0.04
C TYR A 428 2.24 -15.52 0.09
N ARG A 429 1.41 -14.97 -0.79
CA ARG A 429 -0.04 -15.19 -0.82
C ARG A 429 -0.37 -16.32 -1.81
N VAL A 430 -0.07 -17.54 -1.43
CA VAL A 430 -0.28 -18.71 -2.29
C VAL A 430 -1.65 -19.32 -2.00
N TYR A 431 -2.50 -19.35 -3.02
CA TYR A 431 -3.85 -19.92 -2.97
C TYR A 431 -3.90 -21.28 -3.67
#